data_b39452d43e1aa118f41ed367800db3b4
#
_entry.id   b39452d43e1aa118f41ed367800db3b4
#
_cell.length_a   1.000
_cell.length_b   1.000
_cell.length_c   1.000
_cell.angle_alpha   90.00
_cell.angle_beta   90.00
_cell.angle_gamma   90.00
#
_symmetry.space_group_name_H-M   'P 1'
#
loop_
_entity.id
_entity.type
_entity.pdbx_description
1 polymer ?
#
loop_
_entity_poly.entity_id
_entity_poly.type
_entity_poly.pdbx_seq_one_letter_code
_entity_poly.pdbx_strand_id
1 'polypeptide(L)'
;MNDFTKWGWKENPFVLKIDPRLFVGYNEQVNAVLNHIKNKHKIALVTGKTGAGKSTFLKWLETNYDTSKLYVSKPPENAEDFVRLFTDIFGFSIFERLLGKKPSLYTLPNYVNKKLKNEHLVFLVDEAHETNKEVLEWLRVLTDQIDNVSLIMAGMPILEDKIKTDLETFDQRITTRINLNSLDKSEMRELIEKRIEDVGGQGIKPFTDGVLDKIYERTGGFPREVLKFCDRLVNSALEKNLDVIDEKHVEEHKEIELPKVRLEEPVVTFMPKPPSEEKIRNLPYKQKIILELLYKKDWLTPTTIVEDLELKSYKSKGHAIRSVNNILKRLMLDGYVQRESRGKAFMYALTPKVKTMFVQS
;
A
#
# COMPACT_ATOMS: atom_id res chain seq x y z
N MET A 1 10.04 -9.58 -32.08
CA MET A 1 8.66 -9.74 -31.58
C MET A 1 8.60 -11.15 -31.00
N ASN A 2 8.35 -11.28 -29.70
CA ASN A 2 8.33 -12.61 -29.06
C ASN A 2 7.15 -13.42 -29.61
N ASP A 3 7.44 -14.57 -30.21
CA ASP A 3 6.42 -15.41 -30.83
C ASP A 3 5.89 -16.42 -29.81
N PHE A 4 4.82 -16.05 -29.11
CA PHE A 4 4.11 -16.93 -28.16
C PHE A 4 3.21 -17.96 -28.84
N THR A 5 3.00 -17.84 -30.17
CA THR A 5 2.09 -18.70 -30.94
C THR A 5 2.54 -20.16 -30.95
N LYS A 6 3.84 -20.42 -30.75
CA LYS A 6 4.38 -21.79 -30.65
C LYS A 6 3.76 -22.60 -29.49
N TRP A 7 3.27 -21.93 -28.43
CA TRP A 7 2.54 -22.55 -27.33
C TRP A 7 1.02 -22.35 -27.41
N GLY A 8 0.55 -21.78 -28.54
CA GLY A 8 -0.87 -21.46 -28.75
C GLY A 8 -1.33 -20.19 -28.01
N TRP A 9 -0.42 -19.37 -27.50
CA TRP A 9 -0.76 -18.19 -26.75
C TRP A 9 -0.86 -16.95 -27.64
N LYS A 10 -1.83 -16.08 -27.32
CA LYS A 10 -2.02 -14.79 -28.01
C LYS A 10 -1.04 -13.73 -27.53
N GLU A 11 -0.68 -13.80 -26.25
CA GLU A 11 0.22 -12.86 -25.55
C GLU A 11 0.89 -13.53 -24.35
N ASN A 12 1.81 -12.83 -23.67
CA ASN A 12 2.42 -13.35 -22.44
C ASN A 12 1.40 -13.36 -21.29
N PRO A 13 1.05 -14.54 -20.72
CA PRO A 13 0.06 -14.66 -19.65
C PRO A 13 0.55 -14.09 -18.31
N PHE A 14 1.85 -13.89 -18.12
CA PHE A 14 2.44 -13.55 -16.84
C PHE A 14 2.73 -12.05 -16.64
N VAL A 15 2.24 -11.21 -17.54
CA VAL A 15 2.28 -9.76 -17.37
C VAL A 15 1.50 -9.36 -16.12
N LEU A 16 2.11 -8.50 -15.30
CA LEU A 16 1.47 -8.01 -14.07
C LEU A 16 0.31 -7.07 -14.41
N LYS A 17 -0.91 -7.56 -14.26
CA LYS A 17 -2.15 -6.79 -14.39
C LYS A 17 -3.13 -7.19 -13.28
N ILE A 18 -3.94 -6.25 -12.83
CA ILE A 18 -5.07 -6.52 -11.93
C ILE A 18 -6.24 -6.95 -12.80
N ASP A 19 -6.55 -8.24 -12.79
CA ASP A 19 -7.69 -8.80 -13.49
C ASP A 19 -8.48 -9.71 -12.53
N PRO A 20 -9.70 -9.30 -12.13
CA PRO A 20 -10.50 -10.07 -11.18
C PRO A 20 -10.88 -11.46 -11.69
N ARG A 21 -10.94 -11.68 -13.01
CA ARG A 21 -11.24 -12.99 -13.61
C ARG A 21 -10.16 -14.02 -13.32
N LEU A 22 -8.92 -13.54 -13.11
CA LEU A 22 -7.74 -14.37 -12.85
C LEU A 22 -7.44 -14.54 -11.34
N PHE A 23 -8.35 -14.12 -10.48
CA PHE A 23 -8.25 -14.35 -9.04
C PHE A 23 -8.46 -15.85 -8.74
N VAL A 24 -7.58 -16.40 -7.93
CA VAL A 24 -7.59 -17.82 -7.50
C VAL A 24 -7.20 -17.94 -6.04
N GLY A 25 -7.56 -19.08 -5.46
CA GLY A 25 -7.19 -19.42 -4.09
C GLY A 25 -7.90 -18.59 -3.02
N TYR A 26 -7.34 -18.62 -1.82
CA TYR A 26 -7.86 -17.87 -0.66
C TYR A 26 -9.32 -18.20 -0.31
N ASN A 27 -9.75 -19.43 -0.50
CA ASN A 27 -11.16 -19.83 -0.34
C ASN A 27 -11.72 -19.52 1.05
N GLU A 28 -10.92 -19.72 2.12
CA GLU A 28 -11.33 -19.39 3.49
C GLU A 28 -11.51 -17.88 3.67
N GLN A 29 -10.58 -17.09 3.14
CA GLN A 29 -10.58 -15.63 3.20
C GLN A 29 -11.76 -15.05 2.41
N VAL A 30 -12.01 -15.58 1.23
CA VAL A 30 -13.18 -15.26 0.39
C VAL A 30 -14.47 -15.53 1.18
N ASN A 31 -14.63 -16.73 1.73
CA ASN A 31 -15.81 -17.09 2.51
C ASN A 31 -15.98 -16.21 3.75
N ALA A 32 -14.90 -15.84 4.44
CA ALA A 32 -14.93 -14.96 5.59
C ALA A 32 -15.46 -13.56 5.22
N VAL A 33 -15.00 -12.98 4.09
CA VAL A 33 -15.50 -11.67 3.61
C VAL A 33 -16.94 -11.76 3.13
N LEU A 34 -17.30 -12.80 2.39
CA LEU A 34 -18.68 -12.98 1.94
C LEU A 34 -19.66 -13.13 3.11
N ASN A 35 -19.28 -13.87 4.13
CA ASN A 35 -20.06 -13.97 5.39
C ASN A 35 -20.13 -12.63 6.13
N HIS A 36 -19.03 -11.85 6.17
CA HIS A 36 -19.01 -10.52 6.74
C HIS A 36 -20.05 -9.60 6.06
N ILE A 37 -20.07 -9.58 4.73
CA ILE A 37 -21.01 -8.76 3.96
C ILE A 37 -22.45 -9.26 4.13
N LYS A 38 -22.67 -10.59 4.03
CA LYS A 38 -23.99 -11.21 4.19
C LYS A 38 -24.62 -10.91 5.56
N ASN A 39 -23.80 -10.94 6.61
CA ASN A 39 -24.25 -10.63 7.97
C ASN A 39 -24.26 -9.12 8.28
N LYS A 40 -23.97 -8.28 7.29
CA LYS A 40 -23.95 -6.81 7.41
C LYS A 40 -23.03 -6.30 8.52
N HIS A 41 -21.92 -7.00 8.77
CA HIS A 41 -20.89 -6.53 9.69
C HIS A 41 -20.26 -5.24 9.15
N LYS A 42 -19.86 -4.35 10.07
CA LYS A 42 -19.49 -2.98 9.72
C LYS A 42 -18.09 -2.88 9.11
N ILE A 43 -17.08 -3.47 9.71
CA ILE A 43 -15.69 -3.27 9.28
C ILE A 43 -14.93 -4.60 9.18
N ALA A 44 -14.37 -4.85 8.00
CA ALA A 44 -13.39 -5.91 7.75
C ALA A 44 -12.03 -5.31 7.37
N LEU A 45 -10.97 -5.93 7.84
CA LEU A 45 -9.59 -5.59 7.52
C LEU A 45 -8.92 -6.74 6.76
N VAL A 46 -8.41 -6.44 5.57
CA VAL A 46 -7.67 -7.37 4.71
C VAL A 46 -6.21 -6.94 4.69
N THR A 47 -5.33 -7.71 5.31
CA THR A 47 -3.90 -7.42 5.32
C THR A 47 -3.13 -8.42 4.48
N GLY A 48 -1.94 -8.04 4.06
CA GLY A 48 -1.03 -8.91 3.32
C GLY A 48 0.14 -8.13 2.76
N LYS A 49 1.26 -8.82 2.53
CA LYS A 49 2.45 -8.21 1.91
C LYS A 49 2.13 -7.68 0.51
N THR A 50 2.99 -6.79 0.02
CA THR A 50 2.92 -6.32 -1.37
C THR A 50 3.00 -7.51 -2.33
N GLY A 51 2.03 -7.58 -3.27
CA GLY A 51 1.97 -8.69 -4.24
C GLY A 51 1.19 -9.93 -3.79
N ALA A 52 0.59 -9.94 -2.59
CA ALA A 52 -0.29 -11.02 -2.11
C ALA A 52 -1.66 -11.07 -2.81
N GLY A 53 -1.98 -10.14 -3.71
CA GLY A 53 -3.25 -10.16 -4.46
C GLY A 53 -4.39 -9.34 -3.85
N LYS A 54 -4.15 -8.47 -2.84
CA LYS A 54 -5.18 -7.64 -2.18
C LYS A 54 -6.05 -6.85 -3.15
N SER A 55 -5.45 -6.11 -4.06
CA SER A 55 -6.17 -5.31 -5.06
C SER A 55 -7.00 -6.19 -6.00
N THR A 56 -6.47 -7.36 -6.39
CA THR A 56 -7.20 -8.33 -7.22
C THR A 56 -8.38 -8.91 -6.45
N PHE A 57 -8.21 -9.21 -5.17
CA PHE A 57 -9.26 -9.68 -4.28
C PHE A 57 -10.40 -8.65 -4.14
N LEU A 58 -10.08 -7.38 -3.88
CA LEU A 58 -11.10 -6.33 -3.79
C LEU A 58 -11.82 -6.12 -5.14
N LYS A 59 -11.10 -6.17 -6.25
CA LYS A 59 -11.71 -6.10 -7.59
C LYS A 59 -12.57 -7.32 -7.90
N TRP A 60 -12.16 -8.49 -7.42
CA TRP A 60 -12.99 -9.70 -7.52
C TRP A 60 -14.30 -9.55 -6.73
N LEU A 61 -14.27 -9.02 -5.51
CA LEU A 61 -15.47 -8.70 -4.73
C LEU A 61 -16.34 -7.66 -5.45
N GLU A 62 -15.74 -6.61 -5.99
CA GLU A 62 -16.45 -5.59 -6.77
C GLU A 62 -17.21 -6.19 -7.97
N THR A 63 -16.62 -7.19 -8.63
CA THR A 63 -17.19 -7.78 -9.84
C THR A 63 -18.22 -8.88 -9.52
N ASN A 64 -17.97 -9.69 -8.51
CA ASN A 64 -18.71 -10.95 -8.29
C ASN A 64 -19.78 -10.90 -7.19
N TYR A 65 -19.83 -9.82 -6.41
CA TYR A 65 -20.87 -9.66 -5.39
C TYR A 65 -21.96 -8.72 -5.87
N ASP A 66 -23.22 -9.18 -5.90
CA ASP A 66 -24.35 -8.39 -6.42
C ASP A 66 -24.97 -7.49 -5.32
N THR A 67 -24.46 -6.26 -5.21
CA THR A 67 -24.97 -5.22 -4.31
C THR A 67 -24.42 -3.85 -4.74
N SER A 68 -24.92 -2.76 -4.13
CA SER A 68 -24.32 -1.43 -4.31
C SER A 68 -22.88 -1.41 -3.80
N LYS A 69 -21.94 -0.98 -4.64
CA LYS A 69 -20.50 -1.01 -4.35
C LYS A 69 -19.84 0.32 -4.60
N LEU A 70 -18.89 0.66 -3.73
CA LEU A 70 -17.98 1.77 -3.90
C LEU A 70 -16.55 1.24 -3.74
N TYR A 71 -15.77 1.25 -4.82
CA TYR A 71 -14.35 0.92 -4.79
C TYR A 71 -13.50 2.18 -4.89
N VAL A 72 -12.57 2.30 -3.96
CA VAL A 72 -11.58 3.38 -3.91
C VAL A 72 -10.19 2.75 -3.95
N SER A 73 -9.46 2.98 -5.05
CA SER A 73 -8.13 2.39 -5.29
C SER A 73 -7.03 2.95 -4.39
N LYS A 74 -7.27 4.14 -3.84
CA LYS A 74 -6.41 4.81 -2.88
C LYS A 74 -7.27 5.68 -1.98
N PRO A 75 -7.08 5.67 -0.65
CA PRO A 75 -7.81 6.55 0.25
C PRO A 75 -7.59 8.02 -0.11
N PRO A 76 -8.58 8.89 0.11
CA PRO A 76 -8.40 10.33 -0.07
C PRO A 76 -7.35 10.88 0.91
N GLU A 77 -6.71 11.98 0.52
CA GLU A 77 -5.73 12.66 1.38
C GLU A 77 -6.39 13.43 2.52
N ASN A 78 -7.62 13.93 2.27
CA ASN A 78 -8.41 14.70 3.22
C ASN A 78 -9.78 14.08 3.40
N ALA A 79 -10.31 14.14 4.61
CA ALA A 79 -11.64 13.59 4.93
C ALA A 79 -12.78 14.26 4.13
N GLU A 80 -12.66 15.54 3.81
CA GLU A 80 -13.65 16.28 2.99
C GLU A 80 -13.85 15.67 1.59
N ASP A 81 -12.85 14.97 1.06
CA ASP A 81 -12.94 14.31 -0.25
C ASP A 81 -13.95 13.16 -0.27
N PHE A 82 -14.33 12.61 0.90
CA PHE A 82 -15.42 11.64 0.99
C PHE A 82 -16.75 12.23 0.50
N VAL A 83 -16.99 13.51 0.75
CA VAL A 83 -18.20 14.18 0.24
C VAL A 83 -18.26 14.07 -1.28
N ARG A 84 -17.15 14.36 -1.96
CA ARG A 84 -17.06 14.25 -3.40
C ARG A 84 -17.23 12.81 -3.87
N LEU A 85 -16.51 11.86 -3.28
CA LEU A 85 -16.61 10.44 -3.64
C LEU A 85 -18.05 9.92 -3.58
N PHE A 86 -18.75 10.18 -2.49
CA PHE A 86 -20.14 9.73 -2.34
C PHE A 86 -21.12 10.51 -3.22
N THR A 87 -20.91 11.81 -3.41
CA THR A 87 -21.81 12.59 -4.29
C THR A 87 -21.63 12.29 -5.76
N ASP A 88 -20.42 11.91 -6.20
CA ASP A 88 -20.16 11.49 -7.58
C ASP A 88 -20.88 10.17 -7.91
N ILE A 89 -21.01 9.26 -6.95
CA ILE A 89 -21.66 7.95 -7.11
C ILE A 89 -23.19 8.06 -7.00
N PHE A 90 -23.69 8.68 -5.95
CA PHE A 90 -25.12 8.73 -5.69
C PHE A 90 -25.84 9.86 -6.45
N GLY A 91 -25.10 10.84 -6.97
CA GLY A 91 -25.63 11.98 -7.70
C GLY A 91 -26.54 12.88 -6.86
N PHE A 92 -26.83 14.05 -7.38
CA PHE A 92 -27.81 14.95 -6.78
C PHE A 92 -29.18 14.79 -7.46
N SER A 93 -30.25 14.80 -6.67
CA SER A 93 -31.59 14.96 -7.23
C SER A 93 -31.73 16.34 -7.87
N ILE A 94 -32.74 16.51 -8.76
CA ILE A 94 -33.00 17.79 -9.41
C ILE A 94 -33.22 18.89 -8.37
N PHE A 95 -33.93 18.60 -7.28
CA PHE A 95 -34.20 19.55 -6.19
C PHE A 95 -32.92 19.92 -5.43
N GLU A 96 -32.00 18.94 -5.15
CA GLU A 96 -30.72 19.20 -4.50
C GLU A 96 -29.83 20.10 -5.36
N ARG A 97 -29.85 19.91 -6.69
CA ARG A 97 -29.14 20.79 -7.65
C ARG A 97 -29.72 22.21 -7.67
N LEU A 98 -31.04 22.35 -7.68
CA LEU A 98 -31.71 23.64 -7.65
C LEU A 98 -31.45 24.42 -6.36
N LEU A 99 -31.40 23.74 -5.23
CA LEU A 99 -31.13 24.33 -3.91
C LEU A 99 -29.65 24.61 -3.65
N GLY A 100 -28.74 24.15 -4.51
CA GLY A 100 -27.30 24.34 -4.36
C GLY A 100 -26.70 23.74 -3.08
N LYS A 101 -27.44 22.88 -2.37
CA LYS A 101 -27.02 22.32 -1.09
C LYS A 101 -26.18 21.07 -1.32
N LYS A 102 -24.86 21.21 -1.24
CA LYS A 102 -23.95 20.07 -1.12
C LYS A 102 -23.92 19.58 0.34
N PRO A 103 -23.92 18.25 0.59
CA PRO A 103 -23.71 17.76 1.94
C PRO A 103 -22.32 18.20 2.44
N SER A 104 -22.21 18.49 3.72
CA SER A 104 -20.92 18.58 4.41
C SER A 104 -20.50 17.18 4.85
N LEU A 105 -19.25 17.02 5.28
CA LEU A 105 -18.77 15.76 5.84
C LEU A 105 -19.64 15.26 7.01
N TYR A 106 -20.15 16.18 7.86
CA TYR A 106 -21.04 15.86 8.98
C TYR A 106 -22.45 15.43 8.56
N THR A 107 -22.94 15.91 7.43
CA THR A 107 -24.29 15.57 6.91
C THR A 107 -24.25 14.45 5.88
N LEU A 108 -23.05 14.01 5.50
CA LEU A 108 -22.84 12.98 4.49
C LEU A 108 -23.52 11.64 4.85
N PRO A 109 -23.48 11.12 6.10
CA PRO A 109 -24.18 9.88 6.44
C PRO A 109 -25.70 9.97 6.17
N ASN A 110 -26.33 11.06 6.55
CA ASN A 110 -27.77 11.26 6.30
C ASN A 110 -28.09 11.33 4.80
N TYR A 111 -27.21 11.96 4.01
CA TYR A 111 -27.34 11.99 2.55
C TYR A 111 -27.24 10.58 1.96
N VAL A 112 -26.25 9.79 2.36
CA VAL A 112 -26.02 8.41 1.88
C VAL A 112 -27.18 7.51 2.29
N ASN A 113 -27.64 7.55 3.55
CA ASN A 113 -28.79 6.77 4.03
C ASN A 113 -30.06 7.02 3.21
N LYS A 114 -30.33 8.29 2.86
CA LYS A 114 -31.46 8.65 1.97
C LYS A 114 -31.32 8.08 0.57
N LYS A 115 -30.10 8.00 0.03
CA LYS A 115 -29.85 7.48 -1.32
C LYS A 115 -29.90 5.96 -1.36
N LEU A 116 -29.41 5.29 -0.34
CA LEU A 116 -29.37 3.82 -0.24
C LEU A 116 -30.78 3.20 -0.09
N LYS A 117 -31.77 3.90 0.49
CA LYS A 117 -33.15 3.40 0.63
C LYS A 117 -33.23 1.96 1.16
N ASN A 118 -32.42 1.59 2.13
CA ASN A 118 -32.25 0.23 2.67
C ASN A 118 -31.38 -0.74 1.85
N GLU A 119 -30.88 -0.36 0.68
CA GLU A 119 -29.86 -1.16 0.00
C GLU A 119 -28.59 -1.24 0.85
N HIS A 120 -27.89 -2.35 0.71
CA HIS A 120 -26.61 -2.55 1.39
C HIS A 120 -25.46 -2.03 0.51
N LEU A 121 -24.60 -1.18 1.07
CA LEU A 121 -23.40 -0.68 0.40
C LEU A 121 -22.17 -1.44 0.86
N VAL A 122 -21.42 -2.00 -0.07
CA VAL A 122 -20.06 -2.52 0.18
C VAL A 122 -19.06 -1.46 -0.22
N PHE A 123 -18.38 -0.89 0.78
CA PHE A 123 -17.38 0.14 0.59
C PHE A 123 -15.98 -0.51 0.65
N LEU A 124 -15.29 -0.56 -0.49
CA LEU A 124 -13.99 -1.18 -0.67
C LEU A 124 -12.91 -0.10 -0.74
N VAL A 125 -11.94 -0.15 0.16
CA VAL A 125 -10.83 0.81 0.21
C VAL A 125 -9.51 0.06 0.09
N ASP A 126 -8.83 0.24 -1.03
CA ASP A 126 -7.51 -0.35 -1.27
C ASP A 126 -6.39 0.58 -0.77
N GLU A 127 -5.19 0.03 -0.60
CA GLU A 127 -3.99 0.74 -0.11
C GLU A 127 -4.25 1.59 1.16
N ALA A 128 -5.15 1.12 2.04
CA ALA A 128 -5.59 1.86 3.23
C ALA A 128 -4.43 2.19 4.21
N HIS A 129 -3.28 1.55 4.09
CA HIS A 129 -2.09 1.86 4.87
C HIS A 129 -1.44 3.21 4.50
N GLU A 130 -1.73 3.76 3.31
CA GLU A 130 -1.24 5.06 2.87
C GLU A 130 -2.02 6.24 3.49
N THR A 131 -3.13 5.97 4.16
CA THR A 131 -3.98 7.01 4.71
C THR A 131 -3.46 7.58 6.03
N ASN A 132 -3.87 8.80 6.35
CA ASN A 132 -3.57 9.44 7.62
C ASN A 132 -4.61 9.06 8.70
N LYS A 133 -4.32 9.45 9.96
CA LYS A 133 -5.18 9.14 11.11
C LYS A 133 -6.57 9.78 10.98
N GLU A 134 -6.65 11.01 10.52
CA GLU A 134 -7.91 11.75 10.40
C GLU A 134 -8.86 11.05 9.42
N VAL A 135 -8.35 10.62 8.26
CA VAL A 135 -9.15 9.91 7.26
C VAL A 135 -9.63 8.56 7.79
N LEU A 136 -8.81 7.82 8.56
CA LEU A 136 -9.23 6.59 9.21
C LEU A 136 -10.35 6.84 10.22
N GLU A 137 -10.23 7.86 11.06
CA GLU A 137 -11.29 8.23 12.01
C GLU A 137 -12.60 8.58 11.31
N TRP A 138 -12.55 9.30 10.20
CA TRP A 138 -13.74 9.59 9.40
C TRP A 138 -14.32 8.36 8.70
N LEU A 139 -13.49 7.44 8.21
CA LEU A 139 -13.98 6.14 7.71
C LEU A 139 -14.79 5.40 8.77
N ARG A 140 -14.31 5.38 10.02
CA ARG A 140 -15.04 4.82 11.14
C ARG A 140 -16.36 5.54 11.39
N VAL A 141 -16.33 6.88 11.51
CA VAL A 141 -17.52 7.69 11.76
C VAL A 141 -18.58 7.49 10.68
N LEU A 142 -18.17 7.51 9.42
CA LEU A 142 -19.06 7.28 8.28
C LEU A 142 -19.67 5.87 8.34
N THR A 143 -18.84 4.86 8.63
CA THR A 143 -19.31 3.47 8.73
C THR A 143 -20.25 3.26 9.90
N ASP A 144 -20.02 3.92 11.04
CA ASP A 144 -20.90 3.85 12.22
C ASP A 144 -22.27 4.52 11.94
N GLN A 145 -22.29 5.63 11.19
CA GLN A 145 -23.50 6.45 10.97
C GLN A 145 -24.30 6.09 9.71
N ILE A 146 -23.69 5.39 8.76
CA ILE A 146 -24.40 4.85 7.59
C ILE A 146 -25.00 3.50 7.99
N ASP A 147 -26.33 3.37 7.92
CA ASP A 147 -27.05 2.22 8.47
C ASP A 147 -26.64 0.89 7.80
N ASN A 148 -26.71 0.84 6.48
CA ASN A 148 -26.47 -0.38 5.69
C ASN A 148 -25.15 -0.30 4.90
N VAL A 149 -24.01 -0.29 5.62
CA VAL A 149 -22.68 -0.29 5.00
C VAL A 149 -21.79 -1.35 5.61
N SER A 150 -21.01 -2.05 4.76
CA SER A 150 -19.85 -2.83 5.16
C SER A 150 -18.61 -2.20 4.52
N LEU A 151 -17.69 -1.73 5.36
CA LEU A 151 -16.39 -1.22 4.96
C LEU A 151 -15.38 -2.37 4.93
N ILE A 152 -14.72 -2.57 3.80
CA ILE A 152 -13.64 -3.55 3.66
C ILE A 152 -12.38 -2.78 3.25
N MET A 153 -11.41 -2.73 4.15
CA MET A 153 -10.15 -2.05 3.93
C MET A 153 -9.04 -3.06 3.63
N ALA A 154 -8.29 -2.83 2.57
CA ALA A 154 -7.10 -3.62 2.27
C ALA A 154 -5.83 -2.78 2.40
N GLY A 155 -4.78 -3.38 2.97
CA GLY A 155 -3.50 -2.70 3.15
C GLY A 155 -2.35 -3.62 3.54
N MET A 156 -1.17 -3.05 3.70
CA MET A 156 -0.02 -3.77 4.25
C MET A 156 -0.22 -4.03 5.75
N PRO A 157 0.48 -5.02 6.35
CA PRO A 157 0.37 -5.35 7.78
C PRO A 157 0.56 -4.15 8.70
N ILE A 158 1.39 -3.17 8.33
CA ILE A 158 1.59 -1.94 9.09
C ILE A 158 0.29 -1.14 9.33
N LEU A 159 -0.75 -1.34 8.51
CA LEU A 159 -2.07 -0.74 8.75
C LEU A 159 -2.71 -1.26 10.03
N GLU A 160 -2.60 -2.56 10.26
CA GLU A 160 -3.14 -3.20 11.46
C GLU A 160 -2.42 -2.72 12.71
N ASP A 161 -1.09 -2.62 12.65
CA ASP A 161 -0.29 -2.10 13.76
C ASP A 161 -0.66 -0.63 14.05
N LYS A 162 -0.81 0.20 13.01
CA LYS A 162 -1.23 1.59 13.14
C LYS A 162 -2.62 1.74 13.76
N ILE A 163 -3.57 0.89 13.36
CA ILE A 163 -4.93 0.90 13.93
C ILE A 163 -4.88 0.50 15.40
N LYS A 164 -4.18 -0.56 15.77
CA LYS A 164 -4.04 -1.05 17.14
C LYS A 164 -3.38 -0.03 18.08
N THR A 165 -2.36 0.69 17.59
CA THR A 165 -1.59 1.63 18.42
C THR A 165 -2.22 3.01 18.52
N ASP A 166 -2.81 3.50 17.44
CA ASP A 166 -3.22 4.90 17.31
C ASP A 166 -4.74 5.10 17.33
N LEU A 167 -5.52 4.03 17.12
CA LEU A 167 -6.95 4.07 16.88
C LEU A 167 -7.70 2.92 17.60
N GLU A 168 -7.52 2.78 18.89
CA GLU A 168 -8.13 1.71 19.69
C GLU A 168 -9.65 1.57 19.45
N THR A 169 -10.38 2.69 19.40
CA THR A 169 -11.84 2.70 19.15
C THR A 169 -12.19 2.18 17.75
N PHE A 170 -11.32 2.35 16.77
CA PHE A 170 -11.47 1.77 15.44
C PHE A 170 -11.18 0.26 15.49
N ASP A 171 -10.10 -0.13 16.17
CA ASP A 171 -9.67 -1.52 16.31
C ASP A 171 -10.80 -2.41 16.86
N GLN A 172 -11.51 -1.93 17.87
CA GLN A 172 -12.65 -2.62 18.50
C GLN A 172 -13.86 -2.82 17.57
N ARG A 173 -13.96 -2.07 16.46
CA ARG A 173 -15.05 -2.20 15.48
C ARG A 173 -14.74 -3.15 14.33
N ILE A 174 -13.49 -3.58 14.19
CA ILE A 174 -13.11 -4.54 13.17
C ILE A 174 -13.57 -5.93 13.61
N THR A 175 -14.61 -6.42 12.97
CA THR A 175 -15.21 -7.72 13.29
C THR A 175 -14.58 -8.88 12.49
N THR A 176 -13.97 -8.58 11.36
CA THR A 176 -13.37 -9.60 10.50
C THR A 176 -11.95 -9.17 10.10
N ARG A 177 -10.98 -10.02 10.38
CA ARG A 177 -9.58 -9.83 10.01
C ARG A 177 -9.14 -10.94 9.09
N ILE A 178 -8.59 -10.59 7.97
CA ILE A 178 -8.17 -11.50 6.91
C ILE A 178 -6.73 -11.18 6.57
N ASN A 179 -5.91 -12.23 6.55
CA ASN A 179 -4.53 -12.11 6.09
C ASN A 179 -4.35 -12.89 4.79
N LEU A 180 -4.06 -12.17 3.71
CA LEU A 180 -3.67 -12.77 2.44
C LEU A 180 -2.16 -13.01 2.47
N ASN A 181 -1.80 -14.27 2.63
CA ASN A 181 -0.42 -14.73 2.62
C ASN A 181 0.00 -15.18 1.21
N SER A 182 0.87 -16.18 1.13
CA SER A 182 1.17 -16.90 -0.10
C SER A 182 0.06 -17.90 -0.44
N LEU A 183 -0.07 -18.21 -1.71
CA LEU A 183 -0.85 -19.34 -2.20
C LEU A 183 -0.16 -20.64 -1.78
N ASP A 184 -0.92 -21.69 -1.58
CA ASP A 184 -0.37 -23.02 -1.49
C ASP A 184 0.04 -23.54 -2.89
N LYS A 185 0.62 -24.74 -2.94
CA LYS A 185 1.14 -25.30 -4.18
C LYS A 185 0.04 -25.57 -5.22
N SER A 186 -1.14 -26.00 -4.78
CA SER A 186 -2.28 -26.28 -5.67
C SER A 186 -2.91 -24.98 -6.19
N GLU A 187 -3.07 -23.98 -5.33
CA GLU A 187 -3.55 -22.65 -5.69
C GLU A 187 -2.59 -21.91 -6.63
N MET A 188 -1.27 -22.06 -6.40
CA MET A 188 -0.27 -21.52 -7.33
C MET A 188 -0.35 -22.18 -8.70
N ARG A 189 -0.56 -23.49 -8.75
CA ARG A 189 -0.79 -24.23 -10.01
C ARG A 189 -2.02 -23.67 -10.72
N GLU A 190 -3.13 -23.54 -10.02
CA GLU A 190 -4.38 -22.97 -10.55
C GLU A 190 -4.16 -21.55 -11.10
N LEU A 191 -3.36 -20.73 -10.41
CA LEU A 191 -2.99 -19.37 -10.88
C LEU A 191 -2.29 -19.44 -12.24
N ILE A 192 -1.32 -20.34 -12.40
CA ILE A 192 -0.54 -20.49 -13.64
C ILE A 192 -1.45 -21.01 -14.75
N GLU A 193 -2.23 -22.06 -14.50
CA GLU A 193 -3.17 -22.66 -15.46
C GLU A 193 -4.17 -21.63 -15.97
N LYS A 194 -4.85 -20.95 -15.06
CA LYS A 194 -5.88 -19.94 -15.40
C LYS A 194 -5.32 -18.79 -16.23
N ARG A 195 -4.07 -18.38 -15.94
CA ARG A 195 -3.37 -17.36 -16.72
C ARG A 195 -3.05 -17.82 -18.13
N ILE A 196 -2.60 -19.05 -18.29
CA ILE A 196 -2.29 -19.67 -19.59
C ILE A 196 -3.58 -19.84 -20.41
N GLU A 197 -4.65 -20.31 -19.81
CA GLU A 197 -5.96 -20.49 -20.45
C GLU A 197 -6.58 -19.17 -20.93
N ASP A 198 -6.42 -18.08 -20.16
CA ASP A 198 -6.93 -16.74 -20.54
C ASP A 198 -6.33 -16.24 -21.87
N VAL A 199 -5.12 -16.66 -22.19
CA VAL A 199 -4.46 -16.29 -23.46
C VAL A 199 -4.58 -17.34 -24.56
N GLY A 200 -5.32 -18.43 -24.32
CA GLY A 200 -5.62 -19.48 -25.31
C GLY A 200 -4.74 -20.73 -25.20
N GLY A 201 -3.89 -20.83 -24.19
CA GLY A 201 -3.11 -22.03 -23.91
C GLY A 201 -3.88 -23.14 -23.22
N GLN A 202 -3.22 -24.24 -22.85
CA GLN A 202 -3.82 -25.41 -22.23
C GLN A 202 -3.04 -25.86 -20.98
N GLY A 203 -3.72 -25.89 -19.84
CA GLY A 203 -3.16 -26.34 -18.57
C GLY A 203 -1.89 -25.54 -18.22
N ILE A 204 -0.83 -26.26 -17.85
CA ILE A 204 0.45 -25.62 -17.48
C ILE A 204 1.46 -25.52 -18.61
N LYS A 205 1.14 -25.99 -19.84
CA LYS A 205 2.10 -25.95 -20.94
C LYS A 205 2.56 -24.52 -21.25
N PRO A 206 3.88 -24.28 -21.44
CA PRO A 206 4.97 -25.24 -21.68
C PRO A 206 5.71 -25.78 -20.45
N PHE A 207 5.28 -25.50 -19.23
CA PHE A 207 5.95 -25.96 -18.01
C PHE A 207 5.73 -27.46 -17.77
N THR A 208 6.74 -28.14 -17.19
CA THR A 208 6.57 -29.48 -16.60
C THR A 208 6.11 -29.35 -15.14
N ASP A 209 5.59 -30.45 -14.57
CA ASP A 209 5.18 -30.47 -13.14
C ASP A 209 6.36 -30.18 -12.20
N GLY A 210 7.55 -30.70 -12.51
CA GLY A 210 8.74 -30.44 -11.71
C GLY A 210 9.18 -28.96 -11.73
N VAL A 211 8.89 -28.24 -12.81
CA VAL A 211 9.12 -26.79 -12.87
C VAL A 211 8.19 -26.05 -11.91
N LEU A 212 6.92 -26.48 -11.80
CA LEU A 212 6.00 -25.85 -10.82
C LEU A 212 6.53 -26.01 -9.39
N ASP A 213 7.11 -27.16 -9.07
CA ASP A 213 7.74 -27.38 -7.77
C ASP A 213 8.87 -26.39 -7.52
N LYS A 214 9.72 -26.18 -8.51
CA LYS A 214 10.82 -25.21 -8.44
C LYS A 214 10.33 -23.76 -8.36
N ILE A 215 9.25 -23.41 -9.07
CA ILE A 215 8.60 -22.11 -8.96
C ILE A 215 8.13 -21.88 -7.53
N TYR A 216 7.45 -22.87 -6.93
CA TYR A 216 6.95 -22.77 -5.56
C TYR A 216 8.10 -22.63 -4.55
N GLU A 217 9.12 -23.45 -4.64
CA GLU A 217 10.32 -23.38 -3.76
C GLU A 217 10.97 -22.00 -3.78
N ARG A 218 11.04 -21.34 -4.96
CA ARG A 218 11.69 -20.04 -5.13
C ARG A 218 10.84 -18.86 -4.73
N THR A 219 9.54 -18.95 -4.98
CA THR A 219 8.63 -17.82 -4.81
C THR A 219 7.85 -17.88 -3.50
N GLY A 220 7.85 -19.04 -2.82
CA GLY A 220 7.04 -19.28 -1.64
C GLY A 220 5.55 -19.15 -1.90
N GLY A 221 5.10 -19.27 -3.15
CA GLY A 221 3.70 -19.13 -3.54
C GLY A 221 3.19 -17.68 -3.56
N PHE A 222 4.04 -16.64 -3.41
CA PHE A 222 3.60 -15.25 -3.49
C PHE A 222 3.18 -14.90 -4.93
N PRO A 223 1.91 -14.53 -5.18
CA PRO A 223 1.38 -14.38 -6.53
C PRO A 223 2.23 -13.51 -7.45
N ARG A 224 2.65 -12.33 -6.98
CA ARG A 224 3.49 -11.42 -7.77
C ARG A 224 4.84 -12.03 -8.13
N GLU A 225 5.48 -12.73 -7.19
CA GLU A 225 6.77 -13.35 -7.43
C GLU A 225 6.65 -14.57 -8.34
N VAL A 226 5.56 -15.33 -8.23
CA VAL A 226 5.22 -16.42 -9.17
C VAL A 226 5.11 -15.86 -10.59
N LEU A 227 4.32 -14.81 -10.79
CA LEU A 227 4.13 -14.22 -12.12
C LEU A 227 5.44 -13.66 -12.70
N LYS A 228 6.23 -12.95 -11.91
CA LYS A 228 7.54 -12.43 -12.36
C LYS A 228 8.51 -13.55 -12.72
N PHE A 229 8.48 -14.65 -11.97
CA PHE A 229 9.38 -15.76 -12.23
C PHE A 229 8.95 -16.51 -13.48
N CYS A 230 7.66 -16.79 -13.65
CA CYS A 230 7.11 -17.37 -14.88
C CYS A 230 7.38 -16.50 -16.11
N ASP A 231 7.20 -15.18 -16.00
CA ASP A 231 7.51 -14.23 -17.08
C ASP A 231 8.97 -14.36 -17.54
N ARG A 232 9.92 -14.40 -16.61
CA ARG A 232 11.35 -14.58 -16.93
C ARG A 232 11.64 -15.91 -17.59
N LEU A 233 11.07 -17.00 -17.07
CA LEU A 233 11.26 -18.34 -17.64
C LEU A 233 10.74 -18.42 -19.06
N VAL A 234 9.57 -17.87 -19.32
CA VAL A 234 8.94 -17.85 -20.64
C VAL A 234 9.74 -17.03 -21.64
N ASN A 235 10.16 -15.82 -21.28
CA ASN A 235 10.96 -14.97 -22.15
C ASN A 235 12.31 -15.63 -22.50
N SER A 236 12.98 -16.22 -21.51
CA SER A 236 14.23 -16.95 -21.75
C SER A 236 14.05 -18.20 -22.61
N ALA A 237 12.93 -18.92 -22.42
CA ALA A 237 12.62 -20.08 -23.25
C ALA A 237 12.36 -19.70 -24.71
N LEU A 238 11.76 -18.53 -24.96
CA LEU A 238 11.59 -17.97 -26.30
C LEU A 238 12.94 -17.62 -26.95
N GLU A 239 13.81 -16.93 -26.20
CA GLU A 239 15.17 -16.59 -26.68
C GLU A 239 15.98 -17.83 -27.06
N LYS A 240 15.85 -18.92 -26.29
CA LYS A 240 16.52 -20.20 -26.56
C LYS A 240 15.74 -21.11 -27.51
N ASN A 241 14.59 -20.67 -28.00
CA ASN A 241 13.66 -21.42 -28.87
C ASN A 241 13.24 -22.80 -28.29
N LEU A 242 13.00 -22.87 -26.97
CA LEU A 242 12.58 -24.08 -26.28
C LEU A 242 11.07 -24.31 -26.44
N ASP A 243 10.64 -25.54 -26.72
CA ASP A 243 9.23 -25.92 -26.80
C ASP A 243 8.65 -26.27 -25.43
N VAL A 244 9.50 -26.75 -24.54
CA VAL A 244 9.15 -27.16 -23.17
C VAL A 244 10.12 -26.49 -22.19
N ILE A 245 9.58 -26.04 -21.08
CA ILE A 245 10.35 -25.49 -19.95
C ILE A 245 10.47 -26.60 -18.93
N ASP A 246 11.65 -27.17 -18.77
CA ASP A 246 11.97 -28.21 -17.82
C ASP A 246 12.79 -27.68 -16.63
N GLU A 247 13.10 -28.56 -15.67
CA GLU A 247 13.83 -28.22 -14.47
C GLU A 247 15.27 -27.76 -14.74
N LYS A 248 15.89 -28.25 -15.83
CA LYS A 248 17.24 -27.83 -16.25
C LYS A 248 17.23 -26.36 -16.65
N HIS A 249 16.18 -25.96 -17.39
CA HIS A 249 16.04 -24.55 -17.76
C HIS A 249 15.89 -23.64 -16.53
N VAL A 250 15.18 -24.09 -15.50
CA VAL A 250 15.07 -23.37 -14.22
C VAL A 250 16.40 -23.30 -13.48
N GLU A 251 17.21 -24.36 -13.55
CA GLU A 251 18.50 -24.42 -12.88
C GLU A 251 19.55 -23.51 -13.51
N GLU A 252 19.54 -23.36 -14.83
CA GLU A 252 20.38 -22.40 -15.56
C GLU A 252 20.10 -20.96 -15.16
N HIS A 253 18.89 -20.67 -14.72
CA HIS A 253 18.50 -19.35 -14.18
C HIS A 253 18.82 -19.15 -12.70
N LYS A 254 19.59 -20.07 -12.07
CA LYS A 254 20.06 -19.88 -10.68
C LYS A 254 21.02 -18.70 -10.51
N GLU A 255 21.73 -18.30 -11.57
CA GLU A 255 22.83 -17.34 -11.48
C GLU A 255 22.44 -15.85 -11.64
N ILE A 256 21.19 -15.55 -11.93
CA ILE A 256 20.69 -14.20 -11.66
C ILE A 256 20.00 -14.20 -10.30
N GLU A 257 20.75 -14.54 -9.26
CA GLU A 257 20.47 -13.91 -7.99
C GLU A 257 20.56 -12.40 -8.27
N LEU A 258 19.40 -11.76 -8.42
CA LEU A 258 19.30 -10.38 -7.94
C LEU A 258 19.99 -10.44 -6.58
N PRO A 259 21.07 -9.67 -6.33
CA PRO A 259 21.70 -9.69 -5.04
C PRO A 259 20.56 -9.74 -4.05
N LYS A 260 20.60 -10.69 -3.09
CA LYS A 260 19.77 -10.64 -1.91
C LYS A 260 19.99 -9.23 -1.40
N VAL A 261 19.26 -8.30 -1.94
CA VAL A 261 18.95 -7.09 -1.27
C VAL A 261 18.28 -7.65 -0.03
N ARG A 262 19.10 -7.87 1.05
CA ARG A 262 18.53 -7.73 2.35
C ARG A 262 17.52 -6.65 2.12
N LEU A 263 16.25 -6.94 2.33
CA LEU A 263 15.24 -5.95 2.56
C LEU A 263 15.66 -5.23 3.87
N GLU A 264 16.78 -4.52 3.81
CA GLU A 264 16.79 -3.17 4.32
C GLU A 264 15.59 -2.58 3.62
N GLU A 265 14.54 -2.39 4.41
CA GLU A 265 13.34 -1.66 4.01
C GLU A 265 13.82 -0.60 3.04
N PRO A 266 13.27 -0.50 1.80
CA PRO A 266 13.69 0.56 0.93
C PRO A 266 13.54 1.79 1.81
N VAL A 267 14.67 2.35 2.19
CA VAL A 267 14.72 3.74 2.56
C VAL A 267 14.26 4.38 1.28
N VAL A 268 12.94 4.60 1.18
CA VAL A 268 12.37 5.48 0.19
C VAL A 268 13.09 6.77 0.51
N THR A 269 14.19 6.99 -0.17
CA THR A 269 14.78 8.30 -0.32
C THR A 269 13.76 9.05 -1.18
N PHE A 270 12.67 9.40 -0.52
CA PHE A 270 11.87 10.53 -0.95
C PHE A 270 12.87 11.67 -0.93
N MET A 271 13.45 11.99 -2.08
CA MET A 271 14.18 13.23 -2.24
C MET A 271 13.11 14.31 -2.44
N PRO A 272 12.67 14.99 -1.39
CA PRO A 272 11.78 16.11 -1.53
C PRO A 272 12.49 17.12 -2.45
N LYS A 273 11.73 17.82 -3.29
CA LYS A 273 12.28 18.95 -4.05
C LYS A 273 13.03 19.83 -3.07
N PRO A 274 14.32 20.12 -3.32
CA PRO A 274 15.12 20.88 -2.39
C PRO A 274 14.45 22.22 -2.09
N PRO A 275 14.42 22.61 -0.82
CA PRO A 275 13.82 23.86 -0.41
C PRO A 275 14.50 25.04 -1.10
N SER A 276 13.74 26.09 -1.40
CA SER A 276 14.29 27.38 -1.85
C SER A 276 14.87 28.15 -0.65
N GLU A 277 15.83 29.05 -0.90
CA GLU A 277 16.42 29.89 0.14
C GLU A 277 15.37 30.69 0.94
N GLU A 278 14.33 31.15 0.27
CA GLU A 278 13.21 31.87 0.88
C GLU A 278 12.48 31.01 1.92
N LYS A 279 12.32 29.71 1.66
CA LYS A 279 11.72 28.78 2.63
C LYS A 279 12.59 28.56 3.85
N ILE A 280 13.93 28.57 3.73
CA ILE A 280 14.84 28.46 4.87
C ILE A 280 14.71 29.69 5.78
N ARG A 281 14.59 30.89 5.20
CA ARG A 281 14.42 32.15 5.96
C ARG A 281 13.12 32.20 6.75
N ASN A 282 12.08 31.48 6.28
CA ASN A 282 10.75 31.48 6.91
C ASN A 282 10.50 30.30 7.88
N LEU A 283 11.51 29.47 8.15
CA LEU A 283 11.37 28.36 9.09
C LEU A 283 11.18 28.87 10.54
N PRO A 284 10.42 28.12 11.38
CA PRO A 284 10.31 28.39 12.80
C PRO A 284 11.68 28.42 13.49
N TYR A 285 11.85 29.29 14.48
CA TYR A 285 13.10 29.53 15.19
C TYR A 285 13.85 28.27 15.62
N LYS A 286 13.14 27.30 16.24
CA LYS A 286 13.75 26.04 16.69
C LYS A 286 14.29 25.16 15.52
N GLN A 287 13.68 25.24 14.35
CA GLN A 287 14.16 24.52 13.17
C GLN A 287 15.42 25.16 12.61
N LYS A 288 15.46 26.50 12.57
CA LYS A 288 16.65 27.25 12.13
C LYS A 288 17.88 26.96 12.98
N ILE A 289 17.75 27.00 14.30
CA ILE A 289 18.86 26.71 15.22
C ILE A 289 19.40 25.30 15.02
N ILE A 290 18.52 24.31 14.80
CA ILE A 290 18.95 22.92 14.52
C ILE A 290 19.71 22.86 13.20
N LEU A 291 19.26 23.55 12.15
CA LEU A 291 19.98 23.57 10.86
C LEU A 291 21.32 24.26 10.97
N GLU A 292 21.41 25.39 11.70
CA GLU A 292 22.66 26.09 11.97
C GLU A 292 23.65 25.22 12.75
N LEU A 293 23.17 24.45 13.73
CA LEU A 293 24.01 23.53 14.48
C LEU A 293 24.53 22.40 13.58
N LEU A 294 23.68 21.84 12.75
CA LEU A 294 24.04 20.76 11.78
C LEU A 294 24.95 21.29 10.66
N TYR A 295 24.95 22.62 10.40
CA TYR A 295 25.91 23.26 9.50
C TYR A 295 27.30 23.34 10.13
N LYS A 296 27.35 23.69 11.42
CA LYS A 296 28.63 23.85 12.17
C LYS A 296 29.26 22.50 12.53
N LYS A 297 28.43 21.50 12.83
CA LYS A 297 28.86 20.15 13.26
C LYS A 297 28.08 19.09 12.43
N ASP A 298 28.77 18.41 11.53
CA ASP A 298 28.18 17.35 10.75
C ASP A 298 27.85 16.11 11.62
N TRP A 299 26.79 15.40 11.24
CA TRP A 299 26.42 14.10 11.78
C TRP A 299 26.21 14.05 13.30
N LEU A 300 25.15 14.69 13.78
CA LEU A 300 24.76 14.72 15.17
C LEU A 300 23.61 13.76 15.48
N THR A 301 23.61 13.19 16.70
CA THR A 301 22.45 12.48 17.24
C THR A 301 21.45 13.47 17.85
N PRO A 302 20.16 13.10 17.99
CA PRO A 302 19.18 13.94 18.68
C PRO A 302 19.58 14.31 20.12
N THR A 303 20.29 13.41 20.80
CA THR A 303 20.79 13.62 22.16
C THR A 303 21.86 14.70 22.16
N THR A 304 22.84 14.62 21.25
CA THR A 304 23.91 15.60 21.11
C THR A 304 23.35 16.98 20.73
N ILE A 305 22.35 17.04 19.84
CA ILE A 305 21.68 18.30 19.47
C ILE A 305 21.02 18.95 20.70
N VAL A 306 20.36 18.16 21.55
CA VAL A 306 19.74 18.66 22.78
C VAL A 306 20.81 19.23 23.77
N GLU A 307 21.94 18.54 23.88
CA GLU A 307 23.06 18.96 24.76
C GLU A 307 23.71 20.24 24.24
N ASP A 308 24.01 20.35 22.95
CA ASP A 308 24.65 21.48 22.33
C ASP A 308 23.76 22.77 22.32
N LEU A 309 22.45 22.59 22.24
CA LEU A 309 21.51 23.72 22.20
C LEU A 309 21.09 24.24 23.59
N GLU A 310 21.58 23.66 24.68
CA GLU A 310 21.22 24.05 26.06
C GLU A 310 19.75 24.40 26.25
N LEU A 311 18.83 23.53 25.74
CA LEU A 311 17.42 23.86 25.67
C LEU A 311 16.76 23.90 27.07
N LYS A 312 16.97 25.00 27.79
CA LYS A 312 16.42 25.27 29.15
C LYS A 312 14.88 25.34 29.17
N SER A 313 14.21 25.38 28.00
CA SER A 313 12.76 25.55 27.90
C SER A 313 11.96 24.26 28.02
N TYR A 314 12.58 23.09 28.17
CA TYR A 314 11.89 21.81 28.23
C TYR A 314 11.78 21.26 29.67
N LYS A 315 10.62 20.68 30.00
CA LYS A 315 10.33 20.10 31.33
C LYS A 315 11.28 18.97 31.75
N SER A 316 11.91 18.28 30.79
CA SER A 316 12.89 17.20 31.02
C SER A 316 13.75 16.94 29.79
N LYS A 317 14.94 16.32 29.97
CA LYS A 317 15.85 15.91 28.88
C LYS A 317 15.14 14.96 27.90
N GLY A 318 14.32 14.01 28.39
CA GLY A 318 13.57 13.08 27.54
C GLY A 318 12.50 13.79 26.70
N HIS A 319 11.87 14.86 27.21
CA HIS A 319 10.92 15.67 26.45
C HIS A 319 11.63 16.50 25.36
N ALA A 320 12.83 17.04 25.66
CA ALA A 320 13.65 17.75 24.69
C ALA A 320 14.07 16.82 23.53
N ILE A 321 14.55 15.61 23.83
CA ILE A 321 14.95 14.62 22.81
C ILE A 321 13.76 14.24 21.90
N ARG A 322 12.57 13.99 22.46
CA ARG A 322 11.36 13.72 21.65
C ARG A 322 11.00 14.87 20.73
N SER A 323 11.07 16.11 21.25
CA SER A 323 10.79 17.31 20.46
C SER A 323 11.79 17.48 19.31
N VAL A 324 13.09 17.32 19.58
CA VAL A 324 14.15 17.39 18.55
C VAL A 324 13.96 16.28 17.50
N ASN A 325 13.64 15.06 17.92
CA ASN A 325 13.34 13.98 16.97
C ASN A 325 12.17 14.31 16.03
N ASN A 326 11.09 14.90 16.54
CA ASN A 326 9.95 15.31 15.72
C ASN A 326 10.33 16.43 14.73
N ILE A 327 11.17 17.39 15.17
CA ILE A 327 11.68 18.45 14.30
C ILE A 327 12.58 17.84 13.20
N LEU A 328 13.50 16.96 13.56
CA LEU A 328 14.39 16.29 12.59
C LEU A 328 13.64 15.46 11.57
N LYS A 329 12.60 14.72 12.00
CA LYS A 329 11.71 13.99 11.08
C LYS A 329 11.05 14.94 10.07
N ARG A 330 10.55 16.09 10.52
CA ARG A 330 9.92 17.09 9.65
C ARG A 330 10.95 17.70 8.68
N LEU A 331 12.10 18.12 9.18
CA LEU A 331 13.19 18.65 8.35
C LEU A 331 13.70 17.62 7.31
N MET A 332 13.66 16.33 7.65
CA MET A 332 14.00 15.26 6.72
C MET A 332 12.94 15.10 5.63
N LEU A 333 11.64 15.12 5.98
CA LEU A 333 10.53 15.09 5.01
C LEU A 333 10.55 16.29 4.07
N ASP A 334 10.94 17.47 4.59
CA ASP A 334 11.04 18.72 3.82
C ASP A 334 12.37 18.81 3.04
N GLY A 335 13.27 17.81 3.11
CA GLY A 335 14.52 17.74 2.35
C GLY A 335 15.67 18.59 2.85
N TYR A 336 15.58 19.11 4.07
CA TYR A 336 16.67 19.90 4.68
C TYR A 336 17.77 19.04 5.27
N VAL A 337 17.41 17.88 5.82
CA VAL A 337 18.28 17.01 6.61
C VAL A 337 18.26 15.60 6.06
N GLN A 338 19.40 14.93 6.08
CA GLN A 338 19.54 13.50 5.78
C GLN A 338 19.91 12.74 7.05
N ARG A 339 19.63 11.43 7.08
CA ARG A 339 19.84 10.55 8.22
C ARG A 339 20.65 9.33 7.81
N GLU A 340 21.60 8.94 8.63
CA GLU A 340 22.40 7.72 8.50
C GLU A 340 22.36 6.91 9.79
N SER A 341 22.35 5.58 9.68
CA SER A 341 22.47 4.70 10.83
C SER A 341 23.95 4.40 11.08
N ARG A 342 24.47 4.72 12.26
CA ARG A 342 25.81 4.35 12.69
C ARG A 342 25.74 3.55 14.00
N GLY A 343 25.89 2.25 13.88
CA GLY A 343 25.70 1.33 14.99
C GLY A 343 24.25 1.31 15.49
N LYS A 344 24.02 1.56 16.78
CA LYS A 344 22.67 1.57 17.40
C LYS A 344 21.98 2.96 17.36
N ALA A 345 22.62 3.99 16.78
CA ALA A 345 22.11 5.36 16.79
C ALA A 345 21.88 5.89 15.37
N PHE A 346 20.86 6.74 15.23
CA PHE A 346 20.66 7.54 14.04
C PHE A 346 21.38 8.88 14.18
N MET A 347 22.14 9.23 13.14
CA MET A 347 22.82 10.51 13.02
C MET A 347 22.22 11.33 11.88
N TYR A 348 22.22 12.64 12.04
CA TYR A 348 21.60 13.60 11.13
C TYR A 348 22.63 14.63 10.66
N ALA A 349 22.54 14.99 9.38
CA ALA A 349 23.36 16.05 8.76
C ALA A 349 22.52 16.84 7.76
N LEU A 350 22.98 18.04 7.37
CA LEU A 350 22.36 18.76 6.26
C LEU A 350 22.47 17.97 4.96
N THR A 351 21.46 18.07 4.10
CA THR A 351 21.60 17.58 2.72
C THR A 351 22.63 18.41 1.97
N PRO A 352 23.41 17.84 1.00
CA PRO A 352 24.47 18.56 0.29
C PRO A 352 24.01 19.90 -0.30
N LYS A 353 22.80 19.94 -0.84
CA LYS A 353 22.24 21.13 -1.46
C LYS A 353 21.89 22.23 -0.43
N VAL A 354 21.38 21.87 0.74
CA VAL A 354 21.10 22.82 1.82
C VAL A 354 22.42 23.34 2.39
N LYS A 355 23.43 22.48 2.49
CA LYS A 355 24.78 22.88 2.97
C LYS A 355 25.40 23.94 2.08
N THR A 356 25.25 23.86 0.74
CA THR A 356 25.73 24.90 -0.19
C THR A 356 25.02 26.25 -0.03
N MET A 357 23.73 26.25 0.33
CA MET A 357 22.96 27.47 0.58
C MET A 357 23.43 28.23 1.83
N PHE A 358 23.94 27.52 2.85
CA PHE A 358 24.53 28.12 4.04
C PHE A 358 25.94 28.70 3.81
N VAL A 359 26.64 28.33 2.72
CA VAL A 359 27.96 28.88 2.35
C VAL A 359 27.81 30.21 1.61
N GLN A 360 26.67 30.47 0.97
CA GLN A 360 26.41 31.63 0.14
C GLN A 360 25.67 32.77 0.89
N SER A 361 25.21 32.51 2.11
CA SER A 361 24.55 33.47 3.00
C SER A 361 25.50 33.94 4.09
#